data_7553c9e486bb18a00183b055be9cd16c
#
_entry.id   7553c9e486bb18a00183b055be9cd16c
#
_cell.length_a   1.000
_cell.length_b   1.000
_cell.length_c   1.000
_cell.angle_alpha   90.00
_cell.angle_beta   90.00
_cell.angle_gamma   90.00
#
_symmetry.space_group_name_H-M   'P 1'
#
loop_
_entity.id
_entity.type
_entity.pdbx_description
1 polymer ?
#
loop_
_entity_poly.entity_id
_entity_poly.type
_entity_poly.pdbx_seq_one_letter_code
_entity_poly.pdbx_strand_id
1 'polypeptide(L)'
;MKKKIFISATVVLLAAVSFGLYQYFRTPATAMDLPPVFTGNAESMANEAAAFEIGDVVLVHDTIRSAESKSISLPNGVIVVRDSSDTQNWPTSGFVSVKGFYQGIEIDDFFGDTLVRVGGAFLLVPTDSENLK
;
A
#
# COMPACT_ATOMS: atom_id res chain seq x y z
N MET A 1 13.20 48.71 -20.03
CA MET A 1 13.23 47.34 -20.52
C MET A 1 13.85 46.34 -19.54
N LYS A 2 14.97 46.70 -18.95
CA LYS A 2 15.61 45.79 -17.97
C LYS A 2 14.73 45.47 -16.76
N LYS A 3 13.90 46.45 -16.32
CA LYS A 3 12.99 46.21 -15.18
C LYS A 3 11.91 45.21 -15.48
N LYS A 4 11.37 45.18 -16.71
CA LYS A 4 10.32 44.22 -17.08
C LYS A 4 10.84 42.78 -17.12
N ILE A 5 12.05 42.61 -17.66
CA ILE A 5 12.68 41.27 -17.71
C ILE A 5 12.98 40.79 -16.29
N PHE A 6 13.44 41.68 -15.41
CA PHE A 6 13.76 41.35 -14.04
C PHE A 6 12.51 40.93 -13.26
N ILE A 7 11.39 41.63 -13.43
CA ILE A 7 10.12 41.33 -12.79
C ILE A 7 9.61 39.97 -13.26
N SER A 8 9.66 39.66 -14.56
CA SER A 8 9.23 38.38 -15.11
C SER A 8 10.08 37.24 -14.57
N ALA A 9 11.39 37.41 -14.48
CA ALA A 9 12.26 36.36 -13.92
C ALA A 9 11.96 36.12 -12.44
N THR A 10 11.67 37.15 -11.66
CA THR A 10 11.31 37.03 -10.26
C THR A 10 9.99 36.26 -10.08
N VAL A 11 8.99 36.57 -10.91
CA VAL A 11 7.69 35.87 -10.84
C VAL A 11 7.85 34.40 -11.18
N VAL A 12 8.62 34.07 -12.21
CA VAL A 12 8.87 32.65 -12.56
C VAL A 12 9.60 31.93 -11.43
N LEU A 13 10.58 32.59 -10.83
CA LEU A 13 11.32 32.00 -9.71
C LEU A 13 10.41 31.72 -8.50
N LEU A 14 9.56 32.68 -8.15
CA LEU A 14 8.61 32.50 -7.05
C LEU A 14 7.63 31.38 -7.32
N ALA A 15 7.13 31.28 -8.54
CA ALA A 15 6.23 30.19 -8.92
C ALA A 15 6.92 28.82 -8.81
N ALA A 16 8.16 28.72 -9.27
CA ALA A 16 8.92 27.48 -9.19
C ALA A 16 9.20 27.07 -7.74
N VAL A 17 9.58 28.02 -6.88
CA VAL A 17 9.82 27.75 -5.45
C VAL A 17 8.52 27.32 -4.76
N SER A 18 7.42 28.00 -5.03
CA SER A 18 6.12 27.64 -4.44
C SER A 18 5.68 26.25 -4.85
N PHE A 19 5.84 25.89 -6.11
CA PHE A 19 5.50 24.55 -6.59
C PHE A 19 6.40 23.49 -5.96
N GLY A 20 7.70 23.76 -5.85
CA GLY A 20 8.64 22.84 -5.20
C GLY A 20 8.31 22.62 -3.73
N LEU A 21 7.98 23.68 -2.99
CA LEU A 21 7.57 23.58 -1.60
C LEU A 21 6.27 22.78 -1.47
N TYR A 22 5.32 23.01 -2.36
CA TYR A 22 4.06 22.25 -2.35
C TYR A 22 4.33 20.75 -2.52
N GLN A 23 5.20 20.38 -3.46
CA GLN A 23 5.55 18.97 -3.67
C GLN A 23 6.29 18.37 -2.47
N TYR A 24 7.16 19.16 -1.86
CA TYR A 24 7.95 18.71 -0.71
C TYR A 24 7.07 18.44 0.52
N PHE A 25 6.12 19.32 0.79
CA PHE A 25 5.25 19.18 1.96
C PHE A 25 4.01 18.35 1.70
N ARG A 26 3.79 17.96 0.46
CA ARG A 26 2.66 17.10 0.13
C ARG A 26 2.84 15.73 0.77
N THR A 27 1.82 15.29 1.50
CA THR A 27 1.81 13.94 2.07
C THR A 27 1.72 12.91 0.94
N PRO A 28 2.65 11.93 0.86
CA PRO A 28 2.54 10.89 -0.15
C PRO A 28 1.22 10.14 -0.03
N ALA A 29 0.64 9.76 -1.16
CA ALA A 29 -0.56 8.95 -1.17
C ALA A 29 -0.25 7.58 -0.58
N THR A 30 -1.12 7.12 0.32
CA THR A 30 -1.03 5.78 0.87
C THR A 30 -1.98 4.85 0.12
N ALA A 31 -1.90 3.56 0.40
CA ALA A 31 -2.80 2.59 -0.20
C ALA A 31 -4.26 2.90 0.11
N MET A 32 -4.54 3.52 1.26
CA MET A 32 -5.91 3.90 1.65
C MET A 32 -6.52 4.97 0.74
N ASP A 33 -5.67 5.82 0.16
CA ASP A 33 -6.13 6.95 -0.65
C ASP A 33 -6.39 6.57 -2.11
N LEU A 34 -5.97 5.39 -2.53
CA LEU A 34 -6.02 4.96 -3.92
C LEU A 34 -7.02 3.82 -4.11
N PRO A 35 -7.68 3.76 -5.28
CA PRO A 35 -8.58 2.64 -5.57
C PRO A 35 -7.77 1.36 -5.81
N PRO A 36 -8.24 0.20 -5.33
CA PRO A 36 -7.55 -1.05 -5.59
C PRO A 36 -7.76 -1.53 -7.02
N VAL A 37 -6.72 -2.07 -7.64
CA VAL A 37 -6.82 -2.74 -8.93
C VAL A 37 -7.21 -4.20 -8.77
N PHE A 38 -7.15 -4.72 -7.56
CA PHE A 38 -7.54 -6.10 -7.24
C PHE A 38 -8.24 -6.11 -5.89
N THR A 39 -9.28 -6.92 -5.79
CA THR A 39 -9.97 -7.20 -4.53
C THR A 39 -10.32 -8.69 -4.53
N GLY A 40 -9.86 -9.41 -3.52
CA GLY A 40 -10.13 -10.83 -3.43
C GLY A 40 -9.40 -11.50 -2.27
N ASN A 41 -9.43 -12.82 -2.23
CA ASN A 41 -8.75 -13.59 -1.20
C ASN A 41 -7.28 -13.86 -1.59
N ALA A 42 -6.54 -14.48 -0.66
CA ALA A 42 -5.13 -14.76 -0.87
C ALA A 42 -4.90 -15.73 -2.04
N GLU A 43 -5.75 -16.73 -2.22
CA GLU A 43 -5.64 -17.68 -3.31
C GLU A 43 -5.78 -16.98 -4.66
N SER A 44 -6.79 -16.14 -4.82
CA SER A 44 -7.01 -15.37 -6.05
C SER A 44 -5.84 -14.43 -6.31
N MET A 45 -5.33 -13.79 -5.27
CA MET A 45 -4.18 -12.91 -5.41
C MET A 45 -2.94 -13.67 -5.87
N ALA A 46 -2.67 -14.82 -5.29
CA ALA A 46 -1.53 -15.64 -5.68
C ALA A 46 -1.63 -16.09 -7.14
N ASN A 47 -2.83 -16.42 -7.60
CA ASN A 47 -3.05 -16.85 -8.98
C ASN A 47 -2.88 -15.71 -9.98
N GLU A 48 -3.20 -14.49 -9.59
CA GLU A 48 -3.15 -13.33 -10.47
C GLU A 48 -1.90 -12.47 -10.29
N ALA A 49 -1.03 -12.85 -9.35
CA ALA A 49 0.12 -12.03 -8.97
C ALA A 49 1.03 -11.67 -10.13
N ALA A 50 1.20 -12.58 -11.09
CA ALA A 50 2.07 -12.33 -12.25
C ALA A 50 1.55 -11.23 -13.17
N ALA A 51 0.26 -10.90 -13.07
CA ALA A 51 -0.35 -9.86 -13.89
C ALA A 51 -0.26 -8.46 -13.26
N PHE A 52 0.13 -8.37 -11.99
CA PHE A 52 0.25 -7.08 -11.30
C PHE A 52 1.59 -6.43 -11.55
N GLU A 53 1.60 -5.10 -11.47
CA GLU A 53 2.83 -4.32 -11.47
C GLU A 53 3.17 -3.89 -10.06
N ILE A 54 4.47 -3.78 -9.77
CA ILE A 54 4.91 -3.31 -8.44
C ILE A 54 4.38 -1.90 -8.24
N GLY A 55 3.73 -1.68 -7.10
CA GLY A 55 3.08 -0.42 -6.79
C GLY A 55 1.57 -0.43 -6.99
N ASP A 56 1.03 -1.49 -7.61
CA ASP A 56 -0.42 -1.63 -7.73
C ASP A 56 -1.07 -1.76 -6.36
N VAL A 57 -2.20 -1.10 -6.17
CA VAL A 57 -2.95 -1.18 -4.91
C VAL A 57 -3.84 -2.41 -4.94
N VAL A 58 -3.71 -3.25 -3.93
CA VAL A 58 -4.48 -4.48 -3.81
C VAL A 58 -5.20 -4.52 -2.46
N LEU A 59 -6.41 -5.05 -2.48
CA LEU A 59 -7.20 -5.29 -1.27
C LEU A 59 -7.38 -6.79 -1.12
N VAL A 60 -6.81 -7.35 -0.06
CA VAL A 60 -6.81 -8.79 0.18
C VAL A 60 -7.54 -9.07 1.48
N HIS A 61 -8.44 -10.05 1.46
CA HIS A 61 -9.14 -10.51 2.65
C HIS A 61 -9.01 -12.02 2.74
N ASP A 62 -8.58 -12.50 3.90
CA ASP A 62 -8.44 -13.91 4.17
C ASP A 62 -8.19 -14.14 5.67
N THR A 63 -8.04 -15.40 6.04
CA THR A 63 -7.74 -15.80 7.41
C THR A 63 -6.23 -15.77 7.64
N ILE A 64 -5.81 -15.19 8.77
CA ILE A 64 -4.40 -15.11 9.14
C ILE A 64 -3.87 -16.51 9.46
N ARG A 65 -2.74 -16.88 8.84
CA ARG A 65 -2.04 -18.13 9.17
C ARG A 65 -1.05 -17.92 10.30
N SER A 66 -0.32 -16.82 10.27
CA SER A 66 0.62 -16.46 11.33
C SER A 66 0.77 -14.95 11.37
N ALA A 67 1.15 -14.42 12.51
CA ALA A 67 1.31 -12.99 12.68
C ALA A 67 2.63 -12.69 13.39
N GLU A 68 3.30 -11.66 12.91
CA GLU A 68 4.50 -11.11 13.51
C GLU A 68 4.25 -9.65 13.87
N SER A 69 5.22 -8.97 14.49
CA SER A 69 5.04 -7.60 14.97
C SER A 69 4.75 -6.60 13.84
N LYS A 70 5.26 -6.84 12.64
CA LYS A 70 5.14 -5.90 11.52
C LYS A 70 4.50 -6.51 10.28
N SER A 71 4.15 -7.78 10.31
CA SER A 71 3.61 -8.47 9.15
C SER A 71 2.68 -9.59 9.55
N ILE A 72 1.84 -9.99 8.62
CA ILE A 72 0.99 -11.17 8.77
C ILE A 72 1.17 -12.05 7.55
N SER A 73 1.04 -13.34 7.76
CA SER A 73 1.05 -14.33 6.67
C SER A 73 -0.37 -14.81 6.42
N LEU A 74 -0.78 -14.75 5.16
CA LEU A 74 -2.06 -15.26 4.70
C LEU A 74 -1.84 -16.58 3.96
N PRO A 75 -2.90 -17.35 3.66
CA PRO A 75 -2.75 -18.55 2.87
C PRO A 75 -2.11 -18.30 1.50
N ASN A 76 -1.63 -19.36 0.86
CA ASN A 76 -1.06 -19.34 -0.48
C ASN A 76 0.20 -18.50 -0.64
N GLY A 77 0.93 -18.28 0.46
CA GLY A 77 2.20 -17.57 0.42
C GLY A 77 2.08 -16.06 0.31
N VAL A 78 0.93 -15.49 0.63
CA VAL A 78 0.75 -14.05 0.65
C VAL A 78 1.25 -13.49 1.99
N ILE A 79 2.21 -12.57 1.91
CA ILE A 79 2.77 -11.90 3.09
C ILE A 79 2.41 -10.43 3.01
N VAL A 80 1.79 -9.92 4.08
CA VAL A 80 1.36 -8.51 4.15
C VAL A 80 2.20 -7.81 5.19
N VAL A 81 2.92 -6.78 4.77
CA VAL A 81 3.76 -5.96 5.63
C VAL A 81 3.01 -4.67 5.96
N ARG A 82 2.86 -4.41 7.22
CA ARG A 82 2.15 -3.25 7.74
C ARG A 82 2.90 -1.97 7.43
N ASP A 83 2.16 -0.93 7.06
CA ASP A 83 2.72 0.41 6.92
C ASP A 83 3.12 0.94 8.30
N SER A 84 4.27 1.61 8.37
CA SER A 84 4.79 2.13 9.63
C SER A 84 3.90 3.22 10.25
N SER A 85 3.09 3.87 9.45
CA SER A 85 2.16 4.91 9.92
C SER A 85 0.82 4.36 10.39
N ASP A 86 0.55 3.06 10.17
CA ASP A 86 -0.66 2.43 10.65
C ASP A 86 -0.51 2.11 12.14
N THR A 87 -1.26 2.80 12.97
CA THR A 87 -1.20 2.67 14.43
C THR A 87 -2.26 1.72 14.98
N GLN A 88 -3.05 1.10 14.12
CA GLN A 88 -4.09 0.19 14.55
C GLN A 88 -3.49 -1.09 15.13
N ASN A 89 -4.23 -1.69 16.06
CA ASN A 89 -3.86 -3.02 16.56
C ASN A 89 -4.31 -4.08 15.55
N TRP A 90 -3.35 -4.70 14.90
CA TRP A 90 -3.66 -5.76 13.96
C TRP A 90 -3.99 -7.05 14.71
N PRO A 91 -4.99 -7.80 14.24
CA PRO A 91 -5.31 -9.10 14.83
C PRO A 91 -4.17 -10.09 14.58
N THR A 92 -4.04 -11.08 15.46
CA THR A 92 -3.05 -12.14 15.31
C THR A 92 -3.64 -13.42 14.77
N SER A 93 -4.96 -13.48 14.66
CA SER A 93 -5.67 -14.64 14.13
C SER A 93 -7.04 -14.20 13.61
N GLY A 94 -7.69 -15.08 12.86
CA GLY A 94 -9.01 -14.84 12.33
C GLY A 94 -8.99 -14.15 10.97
N PHE A 95 -10.15 -13.70 10.55
CA PHE A 95 -10.33 -13.08 9.23
C PHE A 95 -9.91 -11.61 9.25
N VAL A 96 -9.22 -11.19 8.20
CA VAL A 96 -8.70 -9.82 8.11
C VAL A 96 -8.85 -9.32 6.69
N SER A 97 -9.05 -8.01 6.54
CA SER A 97 -9.00 -7.31 5.25
C SER A 97 -7.90 -6.27 5.32
N VAL A 98 -7.01 -6.28 4.36
CA VAL A 98 -5.89 -5.34 4.29
C VAL A 98 -5.79 -4.77 2.89
N LYS A 99 -5.33 -3.53 2.82
CA LYS A 99 -5.14 -2.82 1.57
C LYS A 99 -3.71 -2.28 1.54
N GLY A 100 -2.97 -2.65 0.52
CA GLY A 100 -1.57 -2.26 0.43
C GLY A 100 -1.08 -2.24 -1.00
N PHE A 101 0.22 -2.06 -1.15
CA PHE A 101 0.87 -2.03 -2.45
C PHE A 101 1.50 -3.37 -2.77
N TYR A 102 1.24 -3.88 -3.99
CA TYR A 102 1.90 -5.07 -4.47
C TYR A 102 3.39 -4.82 -4.61
N GLN A 103 4.23 -5.68 -4.01
CA GLN A 103 5.68 -5.52 -4.00
C GLN A 103 6.41 -6.60 -4.79
N GLY A 104 5.70 -7.47 -5.44
CA GLY A 104 6.30 -8.49 -6.29
C GLY A 104 6.20 -9.90 -5.72
N ILE A 105 6.82 -10.81 -6.45
CA ILE A 105 6.88 -12.23 -6.11
C ILE A 105 8.30 -12.54 -5.67
N GLU A 106 8.43 -13.26 -4.57
CA GLU A 106 9.71 -13.70 -4.05
C GLU A 106 9.71 -15.21 -3.96
N ILE A 107 10.82 -15.84 -4.28
CA ILE A 107 10.96 -17.30 -4.16
C ILE A 107 11.80 -17.59 -2.93
N ASP A 108 11.28 -18.42 -2.04
CA ASP A 108 12.00 -18.86 -0.85
C ASP A 108 13.10 -19.82 -1.26
N ASP A 109 14.35 -19.46 -0.97
CA ASP A 109 15.51 -20.27 -1.34
C ASP A 109 15.57 -21.61 -0.59
N PHE A 110 14.97 -21.67 0.61
CA PHE A 110 14.98 -22.88 1.42
C PHE A 110 13.96 -23.92 0.95
N PHE A 111 12.75 -23.48 0.66
CA PHE A 111 11.63 -24.38 0.38
C PHE A 111 11.15 -24.30 -1.07
N GLY A 112 11.68 -23.36 -1.83
CA GLY A 112 11.24 -23.14 -3.21
C GLY A 112 9.83 -22.60 -3.34
N ASP A 113 9.24 -22.16 -2.25
CA ASP A 113 7.88 -21.64 -2.24
C ASP A 113 7.83 -20.23 -2.85
N THR A 114 6.76 -19.97 -3.57
CA THR A 114 6.51 -18.64 -4.12
C THR A 114 5.78 -17.80 -3.09
N LEU A 115 6.33 -16.63 -2.80
CA LEU A 115 5.74 -15.69 -1.85
C LEU A 115 5.31 -14.43 -2.59
N VAL A 116 4.09 -13.97 -2.30
CA VAL A 116 3.56 -12.73 -2.85
C VAL A 116 3.60 -11.68 -1.75
N ARG A 117 4.29 -10.57 -1.99
CA ARG A 117 4.47 -9.52 -0.99
C ARG A 117 3.57 -8.34 -1.23
N VAL A 118 2.91 -7.91 -0.17
CA VAL A 118 2.12 -6.69 -0.12
C VAL A 118 2.70 -5.83 0.99
N GLY A 119 3.10 -4.61 0.66
CA GLY A 119 3.70 -3.70 1.64
C GLY A 119 2.91 -2.41 1.76
N GLY A 120 3.32 -1.57 2.73
CA GLY A 120 2.62 -0.33 3.00
C GLY A 120 1.14 -0.56 3.31
N ALA A 121 0.82 -1.66 3.99
CA ALA A 121 -0.54 -2.13 4.14
C ALA A 121 -1.23 -1.51 5.35
N PHE A 122 -2.51 -1.23 5.18
CA PHE A 122 -3.38 -0.73 6.25
C PHE A 122 -4.47 -1.75 6.51
N LEU A 123 -4.74 -1.96 7.79
CA LEU A 123 -5.86 -2.78 8.20
C LEU A 123 -7.15 -2.03 7.91
N LEU A 124 -8.05 -2.67 7.19
CA LEU A 124 -9.38 -2.13 7.00
C LEU A 124 -10.24 -2.54 8.20
N VAL A 125 -10.72 -1.53 8.93
CA VAL A 125 -11.67 -1.80 9.99
C VAL A 125 -12.99 -2.11 9.32
N PRO A 126 -13.52 -3.35 9.48
CA PRO A 126 -14.76 -3.69 8.81
C PRO A 126 -15.93 -2.97 9.49
N THR A 127 -16.23 -1.78 8.99
CA THR A 127 -17.43 -1.07 9.44
C THR A 127 -18.68 -1.93 9.25
N ASP A 128 -18.63 -2.78 8.23
CA ASP A 128 -19.74 -3.69 7.95
C ASP A 128 -19.87 -4.80 8.98
N SER A 129 -18.81 -5.13 9.72
CA SER A 129 -18.90 -6.14 10.76
C SER A 129 -19.82 -5.70 11.90
N GLU A 130 -19.95 -4.41 12.12
CA GLU A 130 -20.88 -3.88 13.08
C GLU A 130 -22.33 -4.03 12.62
N ASN A 131 -22.53 -3.96 11.33
CA ASN A 131 -23.85 -4.10 10.73
C ASN A 131 -24.27 -5.56 10.53
N LEU A 132 -23.32 -6.48 10.57
CA LEU A 132 -23.58 -7.89 10.43
C LEU A 132 -24.04 -8.56 11.73
N LYS A 133 -24.07 -7.80 12.77
CA LYS A 133 -24.63 -8.25 14.03
C LYS A 133 -26.16 -8.15 14.00
#